data_da6bce5d40cac3a8e75cd8b4e4926601
#
_entry.id   da6bce5d40cac3a8e75cd8b4e4926601
#
_cell.length_a   1.000
_cell.length_b   1.000
_cell.length_c   1.000
_cell.angle_alpha   90.00
_cell.angle_beta   90.00
_cell.angle_gamma   90.00
#
_symmetry.space_group_name_H-M   'P 1'
#
loop_
_entity.id
_entity.type
_entity.pdbx_description
1 polymer ?
#
loop_
_entity_poly.entity_id
_entity_poly.type
_entity_poly.pdbx_seq_one_letter_code
_entity_poly.pdbx_strand_id
1 'polypeptide(L)'
;ARLLRFPTTNGQEVVFTFGGDLYKAPLQGGEAVRLTSHTGYELFARFSPDGKSIAFTGEYDGNREVYSMPIEGGEPKRLTYTSTNARDDVGDRMGPNNVTMTWTPDGKHIIYRNRISSSFTGKLWSVPVDGGMPEQLPLPEGGFCSYSPDGKKLAYNRVFREFRTWKYYRGGMADDIWIYDS
;
A
#
# COMPACT_ATOMS: atom_id res chain seq x y z
N ALA A 1 19.73 9.26 -12.89
CA ALA A 1 19.22 7.92 -12.54
C ALA A 1 17.72 8.01 -12.40
N ARG A 2 17.00 7.12 -13.06
CA ARG A 2 15.53 7.13 -13.09
C ARG A 2 15.02 6.03 -12.18
N LEU A 3 15.08 6.26 -10.87
CA LEU A 3 14.62 5.31 -9.87
C LEU A 3 13.16 5.57 -9.50
N LEU A 4 12.26 5.45 -10.48
CA LEU A 4 10.82 5.51 -10.26
C LEU A 4 10.36 4.19 -9.66
N ARG A 5 9.57 4.24 -8.58
CA ARG A 5 9.12 3.05 -7.84
C ARG A 5 7.60 3.07 -7.61
N PHE A 6 7.04 1.90 -7.44
CA PHE A 6 5.66 1.66 -6.99
C PHE A 6 4.61 2.42 -7.81
N PRO A 7 4.60 2.28 -9.14
CA PRO A 7 3.63 2.98 -9.96
C PRO A 7 2.20 2.45 -9.73
N THR A 8 1.25 3.36 -9.84
CA THR A 8 -0.19 3.05 -9.90
C THR A 8 -0.84 3.97 -10.92
N THR A 9 -1.95 3.56 -11.53
CA THR A 9 -2.65 4.34 -12.56
C THR A 9 -4.15 4.21 -12.45
N ASN A 10 -4.86 5.28 -12.80
CA ASN A 10 -6.31 5.31 -13.00
C ASN A 10 -6.70 5.26 -14.49
N GLY A 11 -5.74 5.03 -15.40
CA GLY A 11 -5.93 5.02 -16.84
C GLY A 11 -5.72 6.40 -17.52
N GLN A 12 -5.64 7.47 -16.76
CA GLN A 12 -5.38 8.84 -17.26
C GLN A 12 -4.06 9.37 -16.73
N GLU A 13 -3.79 9.12 -15.47
CA GLU A 13 -2.59 9.55 -14.75
C GLU A 13 -1.85 8.35 -14.15
N VAL A 14 -0.58 8.52 -13.92
CA VAL A 14 0.28 7.63 -13.14
C VAL A 14 0.79 8.36 -11.91
N VAL A 15 0.71 7.71 -10.76
CA VAL A 15 1.38 8.15 -9.53
C VAL A 15 2.53 7.19 -9.24
N PHE A 16 3.66 7.72 -8.82
CA PHE A 16 4.85 6.95 -8.50
C PHE A 16 5.67 7.62 -7.40
N THR A 17 6.53 6.86 -6.75
CA THR A 17 7.51 7.39 -5.79
C THR A 17 8.83 7.72 -6.48
N PHE A 18 9.37 8.91 -6.23
CA PHE A 18 10.70 9.32 -6.62
C PHE A 18 11.35 10.15 -5.52
N GLY A 19 12.57 9.78 -5.12
CA GLY A 19 13.32 10.49 -4.06
C GLY A 19 12.71 10.44 -2.66
N GLY A 20 11.71 9.58 -2.43
CA GLY A 20 10.97 9.50 -1.17
C GLY A 20 9.55 10.07 -1.26
N ASP A 21 9.27 10.93 -2.24
CA ASP A 21 8.00 11.61 -2.42
C ASP A 21 7.12 10.99 -3.51
N LEU A 22 5.83 11.31 -3.47
CA LEU A 22 4.88 10.98 -4.52
C LEU A 22 4.86 12.06 -5.60
N TYR A 23 4.83 11.60 -6.83
CA TYR A 23 4.67 12.41 -8.03
C TYR A 23 3.52 11.88 -8.88
N LYS A 24 2.81 12.76 -9.59
CA LYS A 24 1.85 12.39 -10.62
C LYS A 24 2.28 12.90 -11.98
N ALA A 25 1.95 12.16 -13.03
CA ALA A 25 2.15 12.58 -14.41
C ALA A 25 1.01 12.04 -15.29
N PRO A 26 0.71 12.68 -16.44
CA PRO A 26 -0.20 12.11 -17.43
C PRO A 26 0.33 10.76 -17.93
N LEU A 27 -0.56 9.77 -18.12
CA LEU A 27 -0.17 8.44 -18.58
C LEU A 27 0.45 8.47 -19.98
N GLN A 28 0.03 9.42 -20.83
CA GLN A 28 0.57 9.65 -22.16
C GLN A 28 1.96 10.31 -22.18
N GLY A 29 2.49 10.65 -21.03
CA GLY A 29 3.72 11.39 -20.88
C GLY A 29 3.49 12.88 -20.67
N GLY A 30 4.52 13.58 -20.21
CA GLY A 30 4.46 15.00 -19.90
C GLY A 30 5.26 15.33 -18.65
N GLU A 31 5.01 16.49 -18.07
CA GLU A 31 5.66 16.94 -16.85
C GLU A 31 5.07 16.22 -15.62
N ALA A 32 5.97 15.78 -14.74
CA ALA A 32 5.57 15.21 -13.46
C ALA A 32 5.44 16.29 -12.40
N VAL A 33 4.32 16.30 -11.70
CA VAL A 33 4.03 17.20 -10.58
C VAL A 33 4.26 16.49 -9.26
N ARG A 34 4.99 17.10 -8.34
CA ARG A 34 5.22 16.59 -7.00
C ARG A 34 3.95 16.76 -6.16
N LEU A 35 3.48 15.68 -5.54
CA LEU A 35 2.28 15.67 -4.70
C LEU A 35 2.60 15.85 -3.21
N THR A 36 3.73 15.29 -2.76
CA THR A 36 4.18 15.34 -1.36
C THR A 36 5.57 15.92 -1.26
N SER A 37 5.93 16.46 -0.09
CA SER A 37 7.23 17.13 0.12
C SER A 37 7.73 16.99 1.56
N HIS A 38 7.43 15.89 2.22
CA HIS A 38 7.89 15.62 3.59
C HIS A 38 9.31 15.01 3.58
N THR A 39 9.99 15.07 4.74
CA THR A 39 11.33 14.47 4.91
C THR A 39 11.31 12.95 5.03
N GLY A 40 10.17 12.36 5.40
CA GLY A 40 9.95 10.92 5.42
C GLY A 40 9.64 10.35 4.04
N TYR A 41 9.33 9.07 4.00
CA TYR A 41 9.01 8.36 2.75
C TYR A 41 7.51 8.26 2.53
N GLU A 42 7.07 8.47 1.28
CA GLU A 42 5.73 8.15 0.80
C GLU A 42 5.82 7.08 -0.29
N LEU A 43 5.17 5.94 -0.04
CA LEU A 43 5.34 4.72 -0.81
C LEU A 43 3.99 4.04 -1.08
N PHE A 44 3.96 3.14 -2.06
CA PHE A 44 2.84 2.24 -2.32
C PHE A 44 1.50 2.95 -2.55
N ALA A 45 1.52 4.06 -3.29
CA ALA A 45 0.29 4.75 -3.63
C ALA A 45 -0.68 3.84 -4.40
N ARG A 46 -1.98 4.02 -4.15
CA ARG A 46 -3.10 3.34 -4.83
C ARG A 46 -4.22 4.33 -5.09
N PHE A 47 -4.70 4.40 -6.32
CA PHE A 47 -5.87 5.20 -6.65
C PHE A 47 -7.13 4.62 -6.01
N SER A 48 -8.02 5.51 -5.58
CA SER A 48 -9.40 5.15 -5.25
C SER A 48 -10.14 4.68 -6.51
N PRO A 49 -11.22 3.89 -6.37
CA PRO A 49 -11.99 3.39 -7.53
C PRO A 49 -12.54 4.50 -8.43
N ASP A 50 -12.85 5.66 -7.87
CA ASP A 50 -13.32 6.84 -8.64
C ASP A 50 -12.17 7.69 -9.23
N GLY A 51 -10.91 7.33 -8.93
CA GLY A 51 -9.72 8.02 -9.38
C GLY A 51 -9.47 9.40 -8.77
N LYS A 52 -10.25 9.84 -7.79
CA LYS A 52 -10.16 11.20 -7.22
C LYS A 52 -9.25 11.31 -6.02
N SER A 53 -8.87 10.19 -5.43
CA SER A 53 -8.00 10.13 -4.26
C SER A 53 -6.94 9.07 -4.42
N ILE A 54 -5.90 9.17 -3.60
CA ILE A 54 -4.88 8.14 -3.43
C ILE A 54 -4.78 7.76 -1.96
N ALA A 55 -4.53 6.48 -1.70
CA ALA A 55 -4.05 5.98 -0.43
C ALA A 55 -2.59 5.58 -0.57
N PHE A 56 -1.80 5.76 0.48
CA PHE A 56 -0.38 5.46 0.46
C PHE A 56 0.16 5.17 1.86
N THR A 57 1.34 4.61 1.93
CA THR A 57 2.11 4.49 3.17
C THR A 57 3.02 5.70 3.30
N GLY A 58 2.86 6.47 4.38
CA GLY A 58 3.62 7.70 4.64
C GLY A 58 4.30 7.69 6.00
N GLU A 59 5.40 8.44 6.11
CA GLU A 59 6.20 8.59 7.32
C GLU A 59 6.21 10.06 7.75
N TYR A 60 5.13 10.52 8.41
CA TYR A 60 5.00 11.91 8.86
C TYR A 60 5.36 12.10 10.34
N ASP A 61 5.06 11.12 11.19
CA ASP A 61 5.22 11.18 12.64
C ASP A 61 6.17 10.11 13.18
N GLY A 62 7.17 9.72 12.41
CA GLY A 62 8.19 8.74 12.79
C GLY A 62 7.80 7.28 12.55
N ASN A 63 6.52 6.97 12.41
CA ASN A 63 6.02 5.65 12.02
C ASN A 63 5.51 5.67 10.57
N ARG A 64 5.59 4.53 9.89
CA ARG A 64 4.97 4.36 8.58
C ARG A 64 3.55 3.88 8.73
N GLU A 65 2.63 4.74 8.35
CA GLU A 65 1.19 4.54 8.51
C GLU A 65 0.45 4.68 7.18
N VAL A 66 -0.81 4.29 7.16
CA VAL A 66 -1.68 4.47 6.00
C VAL A 66 -2.28 5.87 6.03
N TYR A 67 -2.16 6.55 4.90
CA TYR A 67 -2.70 7.89 4.66
C TYR A 67 -3.59 7.89 3.41
N SER A 68 -4.46 8.87 3.32
CA SER A 68 -5.20 9.20 2.11
C SER A 68 -5.16 10.70 1.83
N MET A 69 -5.24 11.09 0.55
CA MET A 69 -5.32 12.49 0.13
C MET A 69 -6.01 12.59 -1.24
N PRO A 70 -6.56 13.76 -1.60
CA PRO A 70 -7.02 14.02 -2.96
C PRO A 70 -5.90 13.90 -3.97
N ILE A 71 -6.18 13.44 -5.20
CA ILE A 71 -5.19 13.33 -6.28
C ILE A 71 -4.66 14.70 -6.73
N GLU A 72 -5.44 15.76 -6.51
CA GLU A 72 -5.02 17.14 -6.81
C GLU A 72 -4.05 17.72 -5.77
N GLY A 73 -3.72 16.96 -4.74
CA GLY A 73 -2.88 17.39 -3.63
C GLY A 73 -3.69 17.85 -2.43
N GLY A 74 -2.99 18.25 -1.38
CA GLY A 74 -3.58 18.68 -0.12
C GLY A 74 -2.90 18.02 1.07
N GLU A 75 -3.46 18.22 2.26
CA GLU A 75 -2.93 17.64 3.48
C GLU A 75 -3.29 16.14 3.58
N PRO A 76 -2.31 15.25 3.78
CA PRO A 76 -2.58 13.84 3.97
C PRO A 76 -3.32 13.55 5.27
N LYS A 77 -4.42 12.81 5.18
CA LYS A 77 -5.20 12.34 6.33
C LYS A 77 -4.64 11.01 6.81
N ARG A 78 -4.15 10.96 8.05
CA ARG A 78 -3.70 9.71 8.69
C ARG A 78 -4.88 8.83 9.05
N LEU A 79 -4.81 7.54 8.74
CA LEU A 79 -5.87 6.56 8.96
C LEU A 79 -5.50 5.48 9.98
N THR A 80 -4.20 5.19 10.15
CA THR A 80 -3.74 4.17 11.10
C THR A 80 -2.82 4.78 12.16
N TYR A 81 -2.83 4.17 13.35
CA TYR A 81 -2.07 4.60 14.52
C TYR A 81 -1.51 3.36 15.21
N THR A 82 -0.52 2.75 14.58
CA THR A 82 0.07 1.50 15.08
C THR A 82 1.33 1.77 15.88
N SER A 83 1.52 1.03 16.97
CA SER A 83 2.80 1.03 17.65
C SER A 83 3.86 0.33 16.79
N THR A 84 5.09 0.82 16.81
CA THR A 84 6.19 0.19 16.07
C THR A 84 7.15 -0.54 17.01
N ASN A 85 7.65 -1.68 16.55
CA ASN A 85 8.65 -2.49 17.26
C ASN A 85 10.07 -2.21 16.74
N ALA A 86 10.46 -0.97 16.58
CA ALA A 86 11.81 -0.55 16.20
C ALA A 86 12.31 -1.03 14.80
N ARG A 87 11.53 -1.77 14.02
CA ARG A 87 11.86 -2.22 12.67
C ARG A 87 10.78 -1.83 11.70
N ASP A 88 10.78 -0.57 11.34
CA ASP A 88 9.81 0.00 10.39
C ASP A 88 10.51 0.65 9.19
N ASP A 89 11.71 0.21 8.86
CA ASP A 89 12.49 0.75 7.77
C ASP A 89 12.12 0.13 6.43
N VAL A 90 12.10 0.93 5.37
CA VAL A 90 11.95 0.47 3.98
C VAL A 90 13.11 -0.45 3.57
N GLY A 91 14.28 -0.24 4.13
CA GLY A 91 15.47 -1.08 3.93
C GLY A 91 15.49 -2.38 4.73
N ASP A 92 14.55 -2.57 5.67
CA ASP A 92 14.45 -3.81 6.43
C ASP A 92 14.02 -4.97 5.52
N ARG A 93 14.57 -6.16 5.78
CA ARG A 93 14.24 -7.40 5.04
C ARG A 93 12.74 -7.74 5.03
N MET A 94 12.01 -7.24 6.00
CA MET A 94 10.58 -7.48 6.17
C MET A 94 9.74 -6.31 5.64
N GLY A 95 10.37 -5.21 5.27
CA GLY A 95 9.72 -3.98 4.86
C GLY A 95 8.98 -3.24 5.98
N PRO A 96 8.26 -2.17 5.64
CA PRO A 96 7.48 -1.40 6.61
C PRO A 96 6.41 -2.22 7.31
N ASN A 97 6.04 -1.81 8.52
CA ASN A 97 4.97 -2.45 9.29
C ASN A 97 3.61 -2.30 8.63
N ASN A 98 3.34 -1.15 8.05
CA ASN A 98 2.11 -0.89 7.28
C ASN A 98 2.44 -0.65 5.81
N VAL A 99 1.81 -1.41 4.93
CA VAL A 99 1.94 -1.25 3.48
C VAL A 99 0.56 -1.19 2.85
N THR A 100 0.25 -0.07 2.20
CA THR A 100 -1.01 0.13 1.47
C THR A 100 -1.08 -0.82 0.28
N MET A 101 -2.16 -1.58 0.18
CA MET A 101 -2.33 -2.62 -0.85
C MET A 101 -3.35 -2.22 -1.92
N THR A 102 -4.58 -1.91 -1.53
CA THR A 102 -5.66 -1.58 -2.46
C THR A 102 -6.80 -0.87 -1.72
N TRP A 103 -7.77 -0.36 -2.47
CA TRP A 103 -9.06 0.09 -1.98
C TRP A 103 -10.09 -1.02 -2.11
N THR A 104 -11.12 -0.98 -1.26
CA THR A 104 -12.34 -1.75 -1.52
C THR A 104 -13.07 -1.20 -2.73
N PRO A 105 -13.79 -2.03 -3.50
CA PRO A 105 -14.48 -1.59 -4.73
C PRO A 105 -15.49 -0.46 -4.53
N ASP A 106 -16.09 -0.37 -3.33
CA ASP A 106 -17.01 0.71 -2.95
C ASP A 106 -16.31 2.01 -2.54
N GLY A 107 -14.97 1.99 -2.49
CA GLY A 107 -14.14 3.15 -2.11
C GLY A 107 -14.22 3.55 -0.63
N LYS A 108 -14.86 2.75 0.22
CA LYS A 108 -15.07 3.11 1.63
C LYS A 108 -13.94 2.68 2.56
N HIS A 109 -13.15 1.70 2.15
CA HIS A 109 -12.06 1.19 2.97
C HIS A 109 -10.78 1.06 2.16
N ILE A 110 -9.66 1.11 2.88
CA ILE A 110 -8.33 0.82 2.37
C ILE A 110 -7.86 -0.48 2.98
N ILE A 111 -7.43 -1.40 2.13
CA ILE A 111 -6.80 -2.65 2.55
C ILE A 111 -5.30 -2.39 2.65
N TYR A 112 -4.73 -2.75 3.78
CA TYR A 112 -3.32 -2.65 4.02
C TYR A 112 -2.78 -3.90 4.70
N ARG A 113 -1.51 -4.18 4.48
CA ARG A 113 -0.79 -5.21 5.21
C ARG A 113 -0.22 -4.62 6.48
N ASN A 114 -0.47 -5.30 7.61
CA ASN A 114 0.17 -4.97 8.88
C ASN A 114 0.97 -6.18 9.38
N ARG A 115 2.17 -5.91 9.89
CA ARG A 115 3.11 -6.92 10.34
C ARG A 115 3.19 -7.07 11.87
N ILE A 116 2.61 -6.17 12.62
CA ILE A 116 2.73 -6.14 14.08
C ILE A 116 2.09 -7.36 14.74
N SER A 117 0.99 -7.83 14.19
CA SER A 117 0.27 -9.00 14.71
C SER A 117 0.85 -10.35 14.27
N SER A 118 1.83 -10.36 13.39
CA SER A 118 2.47 -11.56 12.86
C SER A 118 3.92 -11.27 12.54
N SER A 119 4.82 -11.93 13.23
CA SER A 119 6.27 -11.65 13.17
C SER A 119 6.93 -11.94 11.83
N PHE A 120 6.31 -12.70 10.92
CA PHE A 120 6.97 -13.16 9.70
C PHE A 120 6.32 -12.73 8.39
N THR A 121 5.01 -12.78 8.28
CA THR A 121 4.34 -12.63 6.98
C THR A 121 3.44 -11.41 6.91
N GLY A 122 2.85 -11.00 8.02
CA GLY A 122 1.87 -9.94 8.06
C GLY A 122 0.46 -10.42 7.70
N LYS A 123 -0.52 -9.60 8.03
CA LYS A 123 -1.94 -9.86 7.79
C LYS A 123 -2.56 -8.68 7.06
N LEU A 124 -3.64 -8.95 6.34
CA LEU A 124 -4.44 -7.92 5.70
C LEU A 124 -5.46 -7.36 6.68
N TRP A 125 -5.55 -6.05 6.69
CA TRP A 125 -6.45 -5.25 7.50
C TRP A 125 -7.21 -4.28 6.61
N SER A 126 -8.38 -3.90 7.05
CA SER A 126 -9.24 -2.91 6.44
C SER A 126 -9.34 -1.71 7.37
N VAL A 127 -9.21 -0.50 6.85
CA VAL A 127 -9.43 0.76 7.61
C VAL A 127 -10.40 1.66 6.85
N PRO A 128 -11.43 2.23 7.53
CA PRO A 128 -12.35 3.17 6.87
C PRO A 128 -11.63 4.45 6.42
N VAL A 129 -11.95 4.96 5.24
CA VAL A 129 -11.36 6.21 4.71
C VAL A 129 -11.77 7.45 5.50
N ASP A 130 -12.93 7.40 6.16
CA ASP A 130 -13.39 8.46 7.04
C ASP A 130 -12.73 8.45 8.43
N GLY A 131 -11.96 7.41 8.71
CA GLY A 131 -11.33 7.12 9.99
C GLY A 131 -12.18 6.14 10.81
N GLY A 132 -11.55 5.54 11.81
CA GLY A 132 -12.18 4.53 12.65
C GLY A 132 -11.21 3.42 13.01
N MET A 133 -11.72 2.37 13.66
CA MET A 133 -10.90 1.23 14.07
C MET A 133 -10.65 0.32 12.88
N PRO A 134 -9.40 -0.08 12.64
CA PRO A 134 -9.09 -1.10 11.64
C PRO A 134 -9.63 -2.48 12.04
N GLU A 135 -10.05 -3.25 11.04
CA GLU A 135 -10.50 -4.62 11.20
C GLU A 135 -9.61 -5.58 10.40
N GLN A 136 -9.24 -6.70 11.01
CA GLN A 136 -8.46 -7.72 10.33
C GLN A 136 -9.36 -8.52 9.39
N LEU A 137 -8.91 -8.71 8.14
CA LEU A 137 -9.58 -9.63 7.22
C LEU A 137 -9.49 -11.08 7.75
N PRO A 138 -10.48 -11.93 7.50
CA PRO A 138 -10.48 -13.32 7.95
C PRO A 138 -9.53 -14.20 7.11
N LEU A 139 -8.33 -13.73 6.93
CA LEU A 139 -7.26 -14.38 6.17
C LEU A 139 -6.08 -14.69 7.08
N PRO A 140 -5.45 -15.85 6.96
CA PRO A 140 -4.36 -16.25 7.86
C PRO A 140 -3.13 -15.36 7.70
N GLU A 141 -2.82 -14.98 6.49
CA GLU A 141 -1.67 -14.18 6.09
C GLU A 141 -2.01 -13.40 4.82
N GLY A 142 -1.29 -12.32 4.53
CA GLY A 142 -1.52 -11.59 3.30
C GLY A 142 -0.39 -10.63 2.94
N GLY A 143 -0.12 -10.60 1.66
CA GLY A 143 0.77 -9.67 1.00
C GLY A 143 0.02 -8.78 0.01
N PHE A 144 0.51 -8.66 -1.22
CA PHE A 144 -0.21 -7.93 -2.27
C PHE A 144 -1.59 -8.52 -2.52
N CYS A 145 -2.54 -7.66 -2.77
CA CYS A 145 -3.89 -8.07 -3.07
C CYS A 145 -4.57 -7.13 -4.07
N SER A 146 -5.58 -7.65 -4.75
CA SER A 146 -6.40 -6.91 -5.69
C SER A 146 -7.81 -7.51 -5.75
N TYR A 147 -8.83 -6.65 -5.76
CA TYR A 147 -10.20 -7.09 -5.98
C TYR A 147 -10.47 -7.40 -7.45
N SER A 148 -11.37 -8.36 -7.69
CA SER A 148 -11.97 -8.55 -9.00
C SER A 148 -12.82 -7.34 -9.40
N PRO A 149 -13.04 -7.11 -10.70
CA PRO A 149 -13.83 -5.95 -11.16
C PRO A 149 -15.26 -5.89 -10.60
N ASP A 150 -15.85 -7.04 -10.28
CA ASP A 150 -17.17 -7.15 -9.67
C ASP A 150 -17.15 -7.04 -8.13
N GLY A 151 -15.97 -6.91 -7.54
CA GLY A 151 -15.76 -6.75 -6.10
C GLY A 151 -15.98 -8.00 -5.25
N LYS A 152 -16.31 -9.15 -5.86
CA LYS A 152 -16.68 -10.36 -5.11
C LYS A 152 -15.51 -11.24 -4.72
N LYS A 153 -14.37 -11.05 -5.33
CA LYS A 153 -13.18 -11.87 -5.09
C LYS A 153 -11.99 -10.99 -4.78
N LEU A 154 -11.18 -11.45 -3.84
CA LEU A 154 -9.88 -10.85 -3.53
C LEU A 154 -8.78 -11.84 -3.90
N ALA A 155 -8.00 -11.52 -4.93
CA ALA A 155 -6.77 -12.22 -5.23
C ALA A 155 -5.67 -11.70 -4.31
N TYR A 156 -4.94 -12.58 -3.65
CA TYR A 156 -3.86 -12.18 -2.76
C TYR A 156 -2.72 -13.20 -2.76
N ASN A 157 -1.52 -12.75 -2.40
CA ASN A 157 -0.43 -13.65 -2.08
C ASN A 157 -0.27 -13.77 -0.56
N ARG A 158 0.20 -14.94 -0.09
CA ARG A 158 0.42 -15.19 1.34
C ARG A 158 1.72 -14.57 1.84
N VAL A 159 2.73 -14.55 1.00
CA VAL A 159 4.07 -14.09 1.35
C VAL A 159 4.41 -12.82 0.59
N PHE A 160 4.66 -11.74 1.33
CA PHE A 160 5.07 -10.47 0.74
C PHE A 160 6.53 -10.52 0.32
N ARG A 161 6.78 -10.75 -0.96
CA ARG A 161 8.13 -10.99 -1.51
C ARG A 161 8.94 -9.74 -1.78
N GLU A 162 8.36 -8.57 -1.82
CA GLU A 162 9.02 -7.31 -2.21
C GLU A 162 10.35 -7.09 -1.45
N PHE A 163 10.39 -7.49 -0.19
CA PHE A 163 11.54 -7.32 0.69
C PHE A 163 12.29 -8.64 0.99
N ARG A 164 12.03 -9.72 0.24
CA ARG A 164 12.68 -11.01 0.43
C ARG A 164 13.93 -11.14 -0.43
N THR A 165 14.93 -11.83 0.07
CA THR A 165 16.23 -11.98 -0.59
C THR A 165 16.36 -13.25 -1.42
N TRP A 166 15.49 -14.23 -1.23
CA TRP A 166 15.55 -15.49 -1.99
C TRP A 166 14.90 -15.35 -3.38
N LYS A 167 15.59 -15.86 -4.39
CA LYS A 167 15.14 -15.77 -5.79
C LYS A 167 14.52 -17.06 -6.32
N TYR A 168 15.02 -18.20 -5.88
CA TYR A 168 14.66 -19.51 -6.44
C TYR A 168 14.09 -20.50 -5.43
N TYR A 169 13.68 -20.02 -4.28
CA TYR A 169 13.08 -20.86 -3.26
C TYR A 169 11.71 -21.41 -3.74
N ARG A 170 11.51 -22.74 -3.58
CA ARG A 170 10.28 -23.44 -3.99
C ARG A 170 9.62 -24.24 -2.84
N GLY A 171 9.98 -23.97 -1.61
CA GLY A 171 9.38 -24.62 -0.43
C GLY A 171 8.04 -24.01 -0.04
N GLY A 172 7.49 -24.40 1.12
CA GLY A 172 6.18 -23.97 1.61
C GLY A 172 6.00 -22.48 1.87
N MET A 173 7.09 -21.70 1.84
CA MET A 173 7.07 -20.23 1.89
C MET A 173 7.21 -19.61 0.48
N ALA A 174 7.12 -20.41 -0.58
CA ALA A 174 7.02 -19.88 -1.93
C ALA A 174 5.70 -19.12 -2.10
N ASP A 175 5.74 -18.12 -2.97
CA ASP A 175 4.61 -17.24 -3.16
C ASP A 175 3.62 -17.85 -4.18
N ASP A 176 2.37 -18.01 -3.75
CA ASP A 176 1.26 -18.46 -4.56
C ASP A 176 0.15 -17.41 -4.55
N ILE A 177 -0.65 -17.38 -5.60
CA ILE A 177 -1.83 -16.54 -5.67
C ILE A 177 -3.04 -17.33 -5.16
N TRP A 178 -3.70 -16.77 -4.17
CA TRP A 178 -4.91 -17.29 -3.57
C TRP A 178 -6.10 -16.42 -3.90
N ILE A 179 -7.28 -17.02 -3.99
CA ILE A 179 -8.54 -16.30 -4.22
C ILE A 179 -9.41 -16.48 -2.99
N TYR A 180 -9.87 -15.38 -2.44
CA TYR A 180 -10.85 -15.32 -1.37
C TYR A 180 -12.16 -14.78 -1.94
N ASP A 181 -13.27 -15.48 -1.70
CA ASP A 181 -14.62 -15.01 -2.00
C ASP A 181 -15.09 -14.16 -0.82
N SER A 182 -15.32 -12.85 -1.06
CA SER A 182 -15.64 -11.81 -0.06
C SER A 182 -17.15 -11.69 0.19
#